data_c68b386ed19309f3dab3d8e9de53535c
#
_entry.id   c68b386ed19309f3dab3d8e9de53535c
#
_cell.length_a   1.000
_cell.length_b   1.000
_cell.length_c   1.000
_cell.angle_alpha   90.00
_cell.angle_beta   90.00
_cell.angle_gamma   90.00
#
_symmetry.space_group_name_H-M   'P 1'
#
loop_
_entity.id
_entity.type
_entity.pdbx_description
1 polymer ?
#
loop_
_entity_poly.entity_id
_entity_poly.type
_entity_poly.pdbx_seq_one_letter_code
_entity_poly.pdbx_strand_id
1 'polypeptide(L)'
;MKNLGFIGTGNITTALIEGLCTTGEAPESVLVSPRNAAKASRLAAKFYQVKVMDSNQQVIDGSDIVFLALRPEIAPDVLPQFHFREDQKIVSLIAVTPINLIKKFIGDMHHVVRAVPLPTVAQQKGPVILYPDDPEVGNIFKKVGTLFTVSSERDIGLLASVTALISPFFALMGAVSDWAATGGIEKSVAHQYTVSMFHALSLQAMTMDKSNFSELAVEAATPGGLNEQALAIISEKGGFNSFLDALNAVAARSGD
;
A
#
# COMPACT_ATOMS: atom_id res chain seq x y z
N MET A 1 -9.37 -19.67 11.73
CA MET A 1 -8.50 -18.83 10.86
C MET A 1 -7.07 -18.96 11.40
N LYS A 2 -6.02 -18.85 10.57
CA LYS A 2 -4.63 -18.98 11.02
C LYS A 2 -4.20 -17.82 11.93
N ASN A 3 -3.22 -18.09 12.81
CA ASN A 3 -2.58 -17.05 13.63
C ASN A 3 -1.66 -16.20 12.77
N LEU A 4 -1.84 -14.88 12.82
CA LEU A 4 -1.03 -13.93 12.06
C LEU A 4 0.01 -13.28 12.98
N GLY A 5 1.27 -13.27 12.56
CA GLY A 5 2.35 -12.61 13.28
C GLY A 5 2.92 -11.43 12.51
N PHE A 6 3.24 -10.34 13.20
CA PHE A 6 3.82 -9.16 12.59
C PHE A 6 5.15 -8.80 13.25
N ILE A 7 6.23 -8.95 12.50
CA ILE A 7 7.57 -8.51 12.90
C ILE A 7 7.76 -7.06 12.44
N GLY A 8 7.69 -6.15 13.38
CA GLY A 8 7.67 -4.71 13.17
C GLY A 8 6.26 -4.12 13.24
N THR A 9 6.05 -3.24 14.23
CA THR A 9 4.76 -2.58 14.49
C THR A 9 4.83 -1.12 13.99
N GLY A 10 4.99 -0.98 12.66
CA GLY A 10 5.04 0.29 11.93
C GLY A 10 3.66 0.78 11.48
N ASN A 11 3.65 1.80 10.59
CA ASN A 11 2.39 2.35 10.05
C ASN A 11 1.62 1.31 9.23
N ILE A 12 2.31 0.55 8.39
CA ILE A 12 1.64 -0.44 7.52
C ILE A 12 1.08 -1.61 8.32
N THR A 13 1.81 -2.09 9.35
CA THR A 13 1.30 -3.11 10.27
C THR A 13 0.06 -2.62 11.01
N THR A 14 0.09 -1.37 11.51
CA THR A 14 -1.06 -0.76 12.15
C THR A 14 -2.26 -0.73 11.22
N ALA A 15 -2.08 -0.26 9.99
CA ALA A 15 -3.14 -0.18 8.99
C ALA A 15 -3.72 -1.56 8.63
N LEU A 16 -2.88 -2.56 8.43
CA LEU A 16 -3.33 -3.93 8.14
C LEU A 16 -4.13 -4.52 9.31
N ILE A 17 -3.64 -4.39 10.54
CA ILE A 17 -4.34 -4.90 11.72
C ILE A 17 -5.68 -4.17 11.90
N GLU A 18 -5.72 -2.85 11.76
CA GLU A 18 -6.96 -2.07 11.83
C GLU A 18 -7.96 -2.53 10.77
N GLY A 19 -7.52 -2.69 9.52
CA GLY A 19 -8.37 -3.20 8.45
C GLY A 19 -8.87 -4.61 8.71
N LEU A 20 -7.97 -5.56 9.04
CA LEU A 20 -8.32 -6.96 9.27
C LEU A 20 -9.22 -7.18 10.47
N CYS A 21 -8.98 -6.49 11.59
CA CYS A 21 -9.75 -6.65 12.81
C CYS A 21 -11.14 -5.99 12.75
N THR A 22 -11.41 -5.17 11.73
CA THR A 22 -12.73 -4.53 11.52
C THR A 22 -13.54 -5.20 10.42
N THR A 23 -13.03 -6.26 9.78
CA THR A 23 -13.82 -7.07 8.83
C THR A 23 -14.82 -7.96 9.57
N GLY A 24 -15.88 -8.40 8.87
CA GLY A 24 -16.80 -9.43 9.39
C GLY A 24 -16.15 -10.79 9.64
N GLU A 25 -14.94 -11.00 9.10
CA GLU A 25 -14.13 -12.23 9.23
C GLU A 25 -12.75 -11.92 9.81
N ALA A 26 -12.73 -11.28 10.96
CA ALA A 26 -11.48 -10.93 11.65
C ALA A 26 -10.63 -12.17 12.00
N PRO A 27 -9.28 -12.05 12.04
CA PRO A 27 -8.42 -13.14 12.48
C PRO A 27 -8.68 -13.50 13.95
N GLU A 28 -8.51 -14.78 14.30
CA GLU A 28 -8.68 -15.23 15.70
C GLU A 28 -7.56 -14.70 16.60
N SER A 29 -6.35 -14.64 16.08
CA SER A 29 -5.17 -14.19 16.82
C SER A 29 -4.22 -13.41 15.92
N VAL A 30 -3.75 -12.26 16.44
CA VAL A 30 -2.75 -11.40 15.81
C VAL A 30 -1.64 -11.14 16.83
N LEU A 31 -0.45 -11.66 16.56
CA LEU A 31 0.72 -11.49 17.42
C LEU A 31 1.59 -10.36 16.89
N VAL A 32 1.98 -9.42 17.74
CA VAL A 32 2.77 -8.25 17.31
C VAL A 32 4.05 -8.12 18.13
N SER A 33 5.12 -7.67 17.46
CA SER A 33 6.41 -7.43 18.08
C SER A 33 6.39 -6.25 19.07
N PRO A 34 7.19 -6.28 20.15
CA PRO A 34 7.15 -5.29 21.23
C PRO A 34 7.88 -3.98 20.90
N ARG A 35 8.71 -3.93 19.86
CA ARG A 35 9.68 -2.84 19.63
C ARG A 35 9.04 -1.44 19.61
N ASN A 36 7.87 -1.27 19.02
CA ASN A 36 7.11 -0.03 19.06
C ASN A 36 5.98 -0.15 20.10
N ALA A 37 6.37 -0.10 21.37
CA ALA A 37 5.48 -0.37 22.50
C ALA A 37 4.19 0.48 22.45
N ALA A 38 4.28 1.77 22.09
CA ALA A 38 3.12 2.66 22.05
C ALA A 38 2.09 2.21 21.00
N LYS A 39 2.52 1.84 19.79
CA LYS A 39 1.62 1.33 18.75
C LYS A 39 1.08 -0.06 19.07
N ALA A 40 1.95 -0.95 19.55
CA ALA A 40 1.57 -2.31 19.91
C ALA A 40 0.51 -2.32 21.02
N SER A 41 0.74 -1.55 22.10
CA SER A 41 -0.23 -1.44 23.21
C SER A 41 -1.55 -0.81 22.76
N ARG A 42 -1.51 0.22 21.89
CA ARG A 42 -2.73 0.82 21.34
C ARG A 42 -3.56 -0.18 20.52
N LEU A 43 -2.90 -1.00 19.71
CA LEU A 43 -3.60 -2.04 18.95
C LEU A 43 -4.19 -3.12 19.85
N ALA A 44 -3.46 -3.59 20.85
CA ALA A 44 -3.96 -4.57 21.82
C ALA A 44 -5.11 -4.03 22.68
N ALA A 45 -5.10 -2.75 23.02
CA ALA A 45 -6.21 -2.12 23.73
C ALA A 45 -7.46 -1.95 22.85
N LYS A 46 -7.28 -1.78 21.52
CA LYS A 46 -8.38 -1.58 20.57
C LYS A 46 -9.02 -2.89 20.10
N PHE A 47 -8.21 -3.96 19.96
CA PHE A 47 -8.64 -5.22 19.37
C PHE A 47 -8.27 -6.39 20.27
N TYR A 48 -9.25 -7.14 20.76
CA TYR A 48 -9.05 -8.27 21.69
C TYR A 48 -8.23 -9.41 21.08
N GLN A 49 -8.20 -9.52 19.74
CA GLN A 49 -7.42 -10.53 19.01
C GLN A 49 -5.92 -10.22 19.03
N VAL A 50 -5.53 -8.97 19.29
CA VAL A 50 -4.14 -8.53 19.21
C VAL A 50 -3.43 -8.78 20.54
N LYS A 51 -2.30 -9.48 20.48
CA LYS A 51 -1.43 -9.76 21.62
C LYS A 51 -0.03 -9.23 21.34
N VAL A 52 0.49 -8.44 22.27
CA VAL A 52 1.89 -8.00 22.24
C VAL A 52 2.73 -9.10 22.85
N MET A 53 3.71 -9.59 22.11
CA MET A 53 4.64 -10.63 22.59
C MET A 53 5.90 -10.00 23.19
N ASP A 54 6.64 -10.74 24.02
CA ASP A 54 7.84 -10.22 24.67
C ASP A 54 9.05 -10.17 23.73
N SER A 55 9.04 -10.96 22.65
CA SER A 55 10.09 -10.99 21.65
C SER A 55 9.56 -11.26 20.22
N ASN A 56 10.39 -10.93 19.21
CA ASN A 56 10.08 -11.28 17.83
C ASN A 56 10.01 -12.80 17.62
N GLN A 57 10.86 -13.57 18.31
CA GLN A 57 10.84 -15.02 18.18
C GLN A 57 9.52 -15.61 18.68
N GLN A 58 8.98 -15.13 19.80
CA GLN A 58 7.65 -15.55 20.29
C GLN A 58 6.53 -15.22 19.29
N VAL A 59 6.62 -14.09 18.56
CA VAL A 59 5.69 -13.80 17.47
C VAL A 59 5.79 -14.86 16.37
N ILE A 60 7.00 -15.21 15.97
CA ILE A 60 7.24 -16.23 14.93
C ILE A 60 6.72 -17.60 15.41
N ASP A 61 7.10 -18.02 16.61
CA ASP A 61 6.75 -19.35 17.14
C ASP A 61 5.23 -19.56 17.25
N GLY A 62 4.49 -18.50 17.59
CA GLY A 62 3.03 -18.53 17.75
C GLY A 62 2.22 -18.33 16.48
N SER A 63 2.86 -18.10 15.33
CA SER A 63 2.17 -17.71 14.08
C SER A 63 2.25 -18.78 13.00
N ASP A 64 1.21 -18.88 12.18
CA ASP A 64 1.17 -19.69 10.97
C ASP A 64 1.64 -18.89 9.75
N ILE A 65 1.31 -17.59 9.73
CA ILE A 65 1.73 -16.65 8.69
C ILE A 65 2.44 -15.47 9.36
N VAL A 66 3.68 -15.22 8.94
CA VAL A 66 4.53 -14.17 9.51
C VAL A 66 4.73 -13.05 8.52
N PHE A 67 4.29 -11.85 8.89
CA PHE A 67 4.49 -10.63 8.12
C PHE A 67 5.78 -9.92 8.57
N LEU A 68 6.71 -9.75 7.65
CA LEU A 68 7.94 -9.01 7.87
C LEU A 68 7.74 -7.54 7.47
N ALA A 69 7.54 -6.67 8.45
CA ALA A 69 7.26 -5.24 8.27
C ALA A 69 8.40 -4.38 8.83
N LEU A 70 9.62 -4.72 8.47
CA LEU A 70 10.85 -4.05 8.87
C LEU A 70 11.26 -2.99 7.83
N ARG A 71 12.09 -2.03 8.23
CA ARG A 71 12.75 -1.15 7.27
C ARG A 71 13.86 -1.91 6.55
N PRO A 72 14.11 -1.65 5.26
CA PRO A 72 15.14 -2.36 4.48
C PRO A 72 16.52 -2.36 5.15
N GLU A 73 16.91 -1.23 5.77
CA GLU A 73 18.24 -1.03 6.34
C GLU A 73 18.52 -1.92 7.56
N ILE A 74 17.46 -2.34 8.27
CA ILE A 74 17.61 -3.17 9.48
C ILE A 74 17.33 -4.65 9.22
N ALA A 75 16.76 -5.00 8.10
CA ALA A 75 16.41 -6.39 7.78
C ALA A 75 17.64 -7.33 7.75
N PRO A 76 18.80 -6.94 7.16
CA PRO A 76 19.99 -7.77 7.13
C PRO A 76 20.54 -8.15 8.51
N ASP A 77 20.41 -7.24 9.48
CA ASP A 77 20.94 -7.46 10.84
C ASP A 77 19.99 -8.27 11.72
N VAL A 78 18.68 -8.15 11.45
CA VAL A 78 17.65 -8.70 12.35
C VAL A 78 17.14 -10.06 11.87
N LEU A 79 16.87 -10.23 10.57
CA LEU A 79 16.28 -11.46 10.05
C LEU A 79 17.13 -12.73 10.26
N PRO A 80 18.47 -12.70 10.14
CA PRO A 80 19.30 -13.88 10.38
C PRO A 80 19.28 -14.40 11.83
N GLN A 81 18.78 -13.60 12.77
CA GLN A 81 18.68 -14.00 14.18
C GLN A 81 17.42 -14.81 14.48
N PHE A 82 16.50 -14.92 13.52
CA PHE A 82 15.21 -15.59 13.71
C PHE A 82 15.21 -17.02 13.17
N HIS A 83 14.45 -17.86 13.86
CA HIS A 83 14.23 -19.24 13.47
C HIS A 83 12.77 -19.39 13.03
N PHE A 84 12.58 -19.68 11.76
CA PHE A 84 11.26 -19.93 11.17
C PHE A 84 11.03 -21.44 11.04
N ARG A 85 9.80 -21.90 11.23
CA ARG A 85 9.42 -23.28 10.95
C ARG A 85 9.22 -23.48 9.44
N GLU A 86 9.45 -24.67 8.94
CA GLU A 86 9.33 -25.00 7.51
C GLU A 86 7.88 -24.85 6.97
N ASP A 87 6.88 -25.05 7.84
CA ASP A 87 5.46 -24.96 7.51
C ASP A 87 4.90 -23.54 7.52
N GLN A 88 5.70 -22.55 7.97
CA GLN A 88 5.28 -21.17 8.04
C GLN A 88 5.31 -20.47 6.66
N LYS A 89 4.31 -19.65 6.41
CA LYS A 89 4.33 -18.71 5.28
C LYS A 89 4.92 -17.39 5.72
N ILE A 90 5.83 -16.87 4.92
CA ILE A 90 6.48 -15.58 5.17
C ILE A 90 5.96 -14.55 4.16
N VAL A 91 5.38 -13.48 4.66
CA VAL A 91 4.90 -12.37 3.84
C VAL A 91 5.80 -11.16 4.04
N SER A 92 6.63 -10.84 3.07
CA SER A 92 7.48 -9.66 3.12
C SER A 92 6.72 -8.41 2.71
N LEU A 93 6.65 -7.45 3.62
CA LEU A 93 6.19 -6.07 3.40
C LEU A 93 7.39 -5.10 3.34
N ILE A 94 8.62 -5.63 3.27
CA ILE A 94 9.84 -4.82 3.27
C ILE A 94 9.98 -4.17 1.89
N ALA A 95 10.01 -2.84 1.88
CA ALA A 95 10.14 -2.08 0.65
C ALA A 95 11.44 -2.42 -0.09
N VAL A 96 11.41 -2.39 -1.42
CA VAL A 96 12.56 -2.55 -2.33
C VAL A 96 13.49 -3.76 -2.03
N THR A 97 12.99 -4.78 -1.34
CA THR A 97 13.78 -5.96 -0.95
C THR A 97 13.25 -7.19 -1.67
N PRO A 98 13.98 -7.77 -2.64
CA PRO A 98 13.52 -8.91 -3.41
C PRO A 98 13.51 -10.21 -2.60
N ILE A 99 12.71 -11.18 -3.06
CA ILE A 99 12.51 -12.48 -2.37
C ILE A 99 13.82 -13.23 -2.18
N ASN A 100 14.69 -13.22 -3.19
CA ASN A 100 15.98 -13.91 -3.11
C ASN A 100 16.87 -13.33 -2.00
N LEU A 101 16.78 -12.02 -1.73
CA LEU A 101 17.51 -11.39 -0.64
C LEU A 101 16.89 -11.73 0.73
N ILE A 102 15.56 -11.75 0.83
CA ILE A 102 14.88 -12.21 2.05
C ILE A 102 15.29 -13.66 2.36
N LYS A 103 15.25 -14.56 1.37
CA LYS A 103 15.64 -15.96 1.53
C LYS A 103 17.09 -16.12 1.97
N LYS A 104 18.02 -15.28 1.51
CA LYS A 104 19.41 -15.28 2.02
C LYS A 104 19.49 -15.00 3.51
N PHE A 105 18.56 -14.23 4.07
CA PHE A 105 18.56 -13.91 5.50
C PHE A 105 17.88 -14.97 6.35
N ILE A 106 16.81 -15.60 5.84
CA ILE A 106 15.97 -16.51 6.64
C ILE A 106 16.13 -18.00 6.27
N GLY A 107 16.82 -18.31 5.17
CA GLY A 107 16.97 -19.65 4.60
C GLY A 107 16.10 -19.88 3.35
N ASP A 108 16.66 -20.59 2.37
CA ASP A 108 16.06 -20.81 1.06
C ASP A 108 14.79 -21.70 1.06
N MET A 109 14.66 -22.53 2.10
CA MET A 109 13.55 -23.50 2.21
C MET A 109 12.19 -22.88 2.45
N HIS A 110 12.13 -21.60 2.89
CA HIS A 110 10.88 -20.97 3.26
C HIS A 110 10.07 -20.47 2.07
N HIS A 111 8.74 -20.62 2.16
CA HIS A 111 7.80 -20.03 1.21
C HIS A 111 7.64 -18.55 1.50
N VAL A 112 8.21 -17.70 0.63
CA VAL A 112 8.20 -16.26 0.77
C VAL A 112 7.32 -15.62 -0.31
N VAL A 113 6.40 -14.78 0.13
CA VAL A 113 5.52 -13.96 -0.72
C VAL A 113 5.82 -12.49 -0.45
N ARG A 114 5.88 -11.66 -1.47
CA ARG A 114 5.95 -10.19 -1.30
C ARG A 114 4.58 -9.57 -1.47
N ALA A 115 4.26 -8.62 -0.60
CA ALA A 115 3.05 -7.82 -0.73
C ALA A 115 3.35 -6.34 -0.51
N VAL A 116 2.67 -5.48 -1.27
CA VAL A 116 2.77 -4.02 -1.15
C VAL A 116 1.37 -3.45 -0.93
N PRO A 117 0.89 -3.44 0.33
CA PRO A 117 -0.34 -2.76 0.69
C PRO A 117 -0.10 -1.26 0.89
N LEU A 118 -1.14 -0.46 0.63
CA LEU A 118 -1.15 0.96 0.99
C LEU A 118 -1.76 1.17 2.39
N PRO A 119 -1.48 2.30 3.08
CA PRO A 119 -2.08 2.61 4.38
C PRO A 119 -3.62 2.65 4.37
N THR A 120 -4.24 2.83 3.21
CA THR A 120 -5.70 2.82 3.02
C THR A 120 -6.36 1.46 3.29
N VAL A 121 -5.57 0.38 3.42
CA VAL A 121 -6.06 -0.94 3.88
C VAL A 121 -6.69 -0.88 5.27
N ALA A 122 -6.38 0.13 6.08
CA ALA A 122 -7.05 0.40 7.36
C ALA A 122 -8.56 0.67 7.19
N GLN A 123 -8.96 1.18 6.03
CA GLN A 123 -10.35 1.44 5.65
C GLN A 123 -10.89 0.38 4.68
N GLN A 124 -10.20 -0.74 4.53
CA GLN A 124 -10.54 -1.82 3.59
C GLN A 124 -10.60 -1.33 2.13
N LYS A 125 -9.71 -0.42 1.76
CA LYS A 125 -9.65 0.21 0.44
C LYS A 125 -8.22 0.30 -0.08
N GLY A 126 -8.12 0.43 -1.40
CA GLY A 126 -6.85 0.62 -2.10
C GLY A 126 -6.25 -0.67 -2.63
N PRO A 127 -5.25 -0.55 -3.50
CA PRO A 127 -4.59 -1.69 -4.11
C PRO A 127 -3.64 -2.39 -3.12
N VAL A 128 -3.55 -3.71 -3.27
CA VAL A 128 -2.49 -4.53 -2.68
C VAL A 128 -1.86 -5.35 -3.80
N ILE A 129 -0.56 -5.20 -4.00
CA ILE A 129 0.20 -5.99 -4.98
C ILE A 129 0.70 -7.25 -4.27
N LEU A 130 0.66 -8.40 -4.94
CA LEU A 130 1.09 -9.69 -4.41
C LEU A 130 1.94 -10.45 -5.44
N TYR A 131 3.06 -11.05 -5.00
CA TYR A 131 3.91 -11.96 -5.80
C TYR A 131 4.75 -12.88 -4.89
N PRO A 132 4.94 -14.15 -5.24
CA PRO A 132 4.14 -14.88 -6.22
C PRO A 132 2.69 -15.04 -5.78
N ASP A 133 1.85 -15.59 -6.65
CA ASP A 133 0.47 -15.91 -6.27
C ASP A 133 0.45 -16.91 -5.12
N ASP A 134 -0.28 -16.57 -4.08
CA ASP A 134 -0.59 -17.45 -2.97
C ASP A 134 -2.06 -17.23 -2.57
N PRO A 135 -2.94 -18.21 -2.82
CA PRO A 135 -4.37 -18.04 -2.57
C PRO A 135 -4.71 -17.76 -1.09
N GLU A 136 -3.95 -18.31 -0.15
CA GLU A 136 -4.19 -18.12 1.27
C GLU A 136 -3.83 -16.69 1.71
N VAL A 137 -2.64 -16.22 1.33
CA VAL A 137 -2.20 -14.84 1.58
C VAL A 137 -3.08 -13.85 0.80
N GLY A 138 -3.43 -14.18 -0.45
CA GLY A 138 -4.34 -13.39 -1.27
C GLY A 138 -5.71 -13.20 -0.62
N ASN A 139 -6.27 -14.23 -0.01
CA ASN A 139 -7.54 -14.13 0.71
C ASN A 139 -7.48 -13.23 1.94
N ILE A 140 -6.32 -13.11 2.59
CA ILE A 140 -6.14 -12.14 3.68
C ILE A 140 -6.22 -10.71 3.13
N PHE A 141 -5.51 -10.44 2.03
CA PHE A 141 -5.46 -9.09 1.46
C PHE A 141 -6.78 -8.66 0.77
N LYS A 142 -7.52 -9.59 0.18
CA LYS A 142 -8.85 -9.30 -0.40
C LYS A 142 -9.85 -8.77 0.64
N LYS A 143 -9.64 -9.04 1.93
CA LYS A 143 -10.48 -8.50 3.01
C LYS A 143 -10.22 -7.03 3.30
N VAL A 144 -9.06 -6.53 2.92
CA VAL A 144 -8.61 -5.16 3.26
C VAL A 144 -8.30 -4.27 2.06
N GLY A 145 -8.51 -4.79 0.83
CA GLY A 145 -8.27 -4.01 -0.39
C GLY A 145 -8.51 -4.79 -1.67
N THR A 146 -8.24 -4.16 -2.79
CA THR A 146 -8.27 -4.79 -4.10
C THR A 146 -6.93 -5.47 -4.37
N LEU A 147 -6.94 -6.79 -4.53
CA LEU A 147 -5.74 -7.58 -4.77
C LEU A 147 -5.34 -7.56 -6.24
N PHE A 148 -4.08 -7.30 -6.50
CA PHE A 148 -3.42 -7.41 -7.80
C PHE A 148 -2.27 -8.41 -7.70
N THR A 149 -2.47 -9.61 -8.22
CA THR A 149 -1.40 -10.60 -8.34
C THR A 149 -0.65 -10.34 -9.64
N VAL A 150 0.68 -10.25 -9.55
CA VAL A 150 1.56 -9.96 -10.69
C VAL A 150 2.41 -11.17 -11.04
N SER A 151 3.01 -11.15 -12.26
CA SER A 151 3.73 -12.29 -12.82
C SER A 151 5.22 -12.32 -12.45
N SER A 152 5.76 -11.19 -12.00
CA SER A 152 7.19 -11.06 -11.67
C SER A 152 7.45 -10.06 -10.54
N GLU A 153 8.63 -10.16 -9.91
CA GLU A 153 9.06 -9.13 -8.96
C GLU A 153 9.32 -7.77 -9.59
N ARG A 154 9.69 -7.75 -10.87
CA ARG A 154 9.81 -6.51 -11.64
C ARG A 154 8.48 -5.76 -11.69
N ASP A 155 7.38 -6.47 -11.88
CA ASP A 155 6.04 -5.87 -11.92
C ASP A 155 5.68 -5.26 -10.56
N ILE A 156 6.09 -5.90 -9.45
CA ILE A 156 5.98 -5.27 -8.11
C ILE A 156 6.70 -3.93 -8.08
N GLY A 157 7.96 -3.90 -8.55
CA GLY A 157 8.77 -2.67 -8.58
C GLY A 157 8.10 -1.54 -9.36
N LEU A 158 7.58 -1.86 -10.56
CA LEU A 158 6.88 -0.89 -11.40
C LEU A 158 5.60 -0.36 -10.74
N LEU A 159 4.73 -1.25 -10.25
CA LEU A 159 3.48 -0.83 -9.58
C LEU A 159 3.73 -0.12 -8.25
N ALA A 160 4.75 -0.57 -7.49
CA ALA A 160 5.16 0.13 -6.28
C ALA A 160 5.67 1.55 -6.59
N SER A 161 6.35 1.76 -7.73
CA SER A 161 6.79 3.09 -8.15
C SER A 161 5.61 4.04 -8.40
N VAL A 162 4.47 3.54 -8.89
CA VAL A 162 3.24 4.34 -9.04
C VAL A 162 2.76 4.91 -7.70
N THR A 163 3.01 4.21 -6.59
CA THR A 163 2.64 4.70 -5.26
C THR A 163 3.40 5.96 -4.83
N ALA A 164 4.52 6.28 -5.46
CA ALA A 164 5.25 7.52 -5.22
C ALA A 164 4.44 8.77 -5.61
N LEU A 165 3.40 8.62 -6.42
CA LEU A 165 2.48 9.71 -6.77
C LEU A 165 1.48 10.07 -5.65
N ILE A 166 1.46 9.36 -4.52
CA ILE A 166 0.56 9.68 -3.39
C ILE A 166 0.80 11.12 -2.88
N SER A 167 2.06 11.49 -2.63
CA SER A 167 2.39 12.86 -2.17
C SER A 167 2.12 13.92 -3.24
N PRO A 168 2.54 13.75 -4.51
CA PRO A 168 2.15 14.64 -5.60
C PRO A 168 0.64 14.78 -5.78
N PHE A 169 -0.13 13.72 -5.62
CA PHE A 169 -1.59 13.76 -5.67
C PHE A 169 -2.18 14.67 -4.58
N PHE A 170 -1.75 14.53 -3.33
CA PHE A 170 -2.20 15.41 -2.26
C PHE A 170 -1.74 16.85 -2.44
N ALA A 171 -0.53 17.07 -2.98
CA ALA A 171 -0.03 18.40 -3.31
C ALA A 171 -0.87 19.06 -4.42
N LEU A 172 -1.26 18.30 -5.45
CA LEU A 172 -2.15 18.77 -6.51
C LEU A 172 -3.52 19.19 -5.94
N MET A 173 -4.12 18.32 -5.10
CA MET A 173 -5.40 18.63 -4.46
C MET A 173 -5.31 19.90 -3.61
N GLY A 174 -4.21 20.07 -2.87
CA GLY A 174 -3.95 21.27 -2.07
C GLY A 174 -3.86 22.53 -2.95
N ALA A 175 -3.05 22.47 -4.02
CA ALA A 175 -2.87 23.59 -4.93
C ALA A 175 -4.20 24.02 -5.61
N VAL A 176 -5.00 23.05 -6.05
CA VAL A 176 -6.32 23.31 -6.66
C VAL A 176 -7.29 23.94 -5.65
N SER A 177 -7.32 23.39 -4.43
CA SER A 177 -8.18 23.92 -3.35
C SER A 177 -7.77 25.33 -2.93
N ASP A 178 -6.48 25.59 -2.74
CA ASP A 178 -5.96 26.90 -2.37
C ASP A 178 -6.21 27.94 -3.48
N TRP A 179 -6.04 27.55 -4.75
CA TRP A 179 -6.38 28.42 -5.88
C TRP A 179 -7.86 28.83 -5.86
N ALA A 180 -8.79 27.89 -5.64
CA ALA A 180 -10.21 28.21 -5.54
C ALA A 180 -10.51 29.16 -4.36
N ALA A 181 -9.82 28.99 -3.24
CA ALA A 181 -9.96 29.86 -2.07
C ALA A 181 -9.45 31.30 -2.35
N THR A 182 -8.40 31.46 -3.16
CA THR A 182 -7.95 32.81 -3.59
C THR A 182 -8.98 33.56 -4.41
N GLY A 183 -9.89 32.83 -5.09
CA GLY A 183 -11.04 33.37 -5.81
C GLY A 183 -12.21 33.81 -4.92
N GLY A 184 -12.06 33.73 -3.60
CA GLY A 184 -13.08 34.18 -2.62
C GLY A 184 -14.01 33.05 -2.13
N ILE A 185 -13.77 31.80 -2.50
CA ILE A 185 -14.52 30.66 -1.96
C ILE A 185 -14.00 30.32 -0.55
N GLU A 186 -14.89 30.02 0.38
CA GLU A 186 -14.50 29.60 1.71
C GLU A 186 -13.62 28.35 1.64
N LYS A 187 -12.50 28.33 2.38
CA LYS A 187 -11.45 27.31 2.26
C LYS A 187 -11.97 25.90 2.50
N SER A 188 -12.89 25.70 3.43
CA SER A 188 -13.50 24.40 3.72
C SER A 188 -14.34 23.91 2.55
N VAL A 189 -15.06 24.79 1.86
CA VAL A 189 -15.89 24.49 0.69
C VAL A 189 -14.99 24.10 -0.49
N ALA A 190 -13.94 24.90 -0.76
CA ALA A 190 -12.97 24.61 -1.82
C ALA A 190 -12.28 23.24 -1.61
N HIS A 191 -11.91 22.94 -0.37
CA HIS A 191 -11.33 21.64 -0.01
C HIS A 191 -12.31 20.47 -0.25
N GLN A 192 -13.52 20.57 0.28
CA GLN A 192 -14.53 19.50 0.14
C GLN A 192 -14.92 19.27 -1.32
N TYR A 193 -15.09 20.35 -2.10
CA TYR A 193 -15.39 20.27 -3.52
C TYR A 193 -14.26 19.53 -4.28
N THR A 194 -13.01 19.92 -4.05
CA THR A 194 -11.85 19.31 -4.70
C THR A 194 -11.77 17.81 -4.41
N VAL A 195 -11.89 17.40 -3.14
CA VAL A 195 -11.91 16.00 -2.73
C VAL A 195 -13.05 15.25 -3.40
N SER A 196 -14.27 15.81 -3.38
CA SER A 196 -15.46 15.18 -3.96
C SER A 196 -15.33 14.98 -5.47
N MET A 197 -14.79 15.98 -6.18
CA MET A 197 -14.55 15.89 -7.63
C MET A 197 -13.56 14.75 -7.97
N PHE A 198 -12.38 14.72 -7.35
CA PHE A 198 -11.39 13.67 -7.63
C PHE A 198 -11.91 12.27 -7.25
N HIS A 199 -12.67 12.17 -6.17
CA HIS A 199 -13.31 10.93 -5.78
C HIS A 199 -14.31 10.44 -6.83
N ALA A 200 -15.19 11.32 -7.31
CA ALA A 200 -16.19 10.98 -8.33
C ALA A 200 -15.54 10.54 -9.65
N LEU A 201 -14.49 11.25 -10.10
CA LEU A 201 -13.75 10.89 -11.31
C LEU A 201 -13.05 9.54 -11.17
N SER A 202 -12.48 9.24 -10.01
CA SER A 202 -11.86 7.93 -9.74
C SER A 202 -12.90 6.80 -9.76
N LEU A 203 -14.08 7.03 -9.18
CA LEU A 203 -15.19 6.05 -9.23
C LEU A 203 -15.67 5.83 -10.66
N GLN A 204 -15.84 6.89 -11.45
CA GLN A 204 -16.20 6.79 -12.86
C GLN A 204 -15.19 5.95 -13.63
N ALA A 205 -13.89 6.20 -13.45
CA ALA A 205 -12.83 5.43 -14.09
C ALA A 205 -12.85 3.94 -13.72
N MET A 206 -13.23 3.60 -12.48
CA MET A 206 -13.35 2.20 -12.03
C MET A 206 -14.55 1.45 -12.62
N THR A 207 -15.62 2.16 -13.01
CA THR A 207 -16.84 1.54 -13.54
C THR A 207 -16.80 1.34 -15.06
N MET A 208 -15.83 1.91 -15.74
CA MET A 208 -15.72 1.79 -17.19
C MET A 208 -14.95 0.53 -17.58
N ASP A 209 -15.54 -0.22 -18.51
CA ASP A 209 -15.01 -1.49 -19.04
C ASP A 209 -13.74 -1.31 -19.89
N LYS A 210 -13.28 -0.06 -20.07
CA LYS A 210 -12.14 0.31 -20.91
C LYS A 210 -11.03 0.94 -20.10
N SER A 211 -9.86 0.33 -20.16
CA SER A 211 -8.62 0.82 -19.56
C SER A 211 -7.97 1.99 -20.33
N ASN A 212 -8.70 2.66 -21.22
CA ASN A 212 -8.18 3.75 -22.04
C ASN A 212 -8.50 5.12 -21.44
N PHE A 213 -7.65 5.58 -20.53
CA PHE A 213 -7.78 6.92 -19.94
C PHE A 213 -7.71 8.06 -20.97
N SER A 214 -7.09 7.85 -22.13
CA SER A 214 -7.04 8.86 -23.19
C SER A 214 -8.43 9.10 -23.80
N GLU A 215 -9.25 8.04 -23.96
CA GLU A 215 -10.65 8.19 -24.41
C GLU A 215 -11.48 8.96 -23.39
N LEU A 216 -11.32 8.66 -22.09
CA LEU A 216 -11.99 9.40 -21.02
C LEU A 216 -11.64 10.89 -21.02
N ALA A 217 -10.36 11.20 -21.23
CA ALA A 217 -9.92 12.60 -21.31
C ALA A 217 -10.54 13.33 -22.50
N VAL A 218 -10.65 12.67 -23.66
CA VAL A 218 -11.31 13.23 -24.86
C VAL A 218 -12.82 13.39 -24.63
N GLU A 219 -13.49 12.40 -24.08
CA GLU A 219 -14.94 12.47 -23.79
C GLU A 219 -15.28 13.59 -22.78
N ALA A 220 -14.41 13.83 -21.81
CA ALA A 220 -14.57 14.92 -20.84
C ALA A 220 -14.29 16.32 -21.45
N ALA A 221 -13.54 16.39 -22.56
CA ALA A 221 -13.13 17.63 -23.22
C ALA A 221 -14.15 18.04 -24.28
N THR A 222 -15.21 18.74 -23.88
CA THR A 222 -16.15 19.32 -24.83
C THR A 222 -15.42 20.35 -25.73
N PRO A 223 -15.58 20.30 -27.08
CA PRO A 223 -14.96 21.26 -27.99
C PRO A 223 -15.22 22.72 -27.60
N GLY A 224 -14.16 23.52 -27.45
CA GLY A 224 -14.22 24.92 -26.98
C GLY A 224 -14.51 25.06 -25.47
N GLY A 225 -14.57 23.97 -24.73
CA GLY A 225 -14.88 23.94 -23.30
C GLY A 225 -13.67 24.13 -22.37
N LEU A 226 -13.97 24.31 -21.08
CA LEU A 226 -12.95 24.55 -20.03
C LEU A 226 -11.99 23.38 -19.86
N ASN A 227 -12.49 22.14 -20.00
CA ASN A 227 -11.65 20.94 -19.85
C ASN A 227 -10.66 20.80 -20.99
N GLU A 228 -11.07 21.08 -22.24
CA GLU A 228 -10.18 21.07 -23.39
C GLU A 228 -9.08 22.13 -23.24
N GLN A 229 -9.44 23.36 -22.86
CA GLN A 229 -8.49 24.44 -22.62
C GLN A 229 -7.47 24.08 -21.53
N ALA A 230 -7.92 23.54 -20.39
CA ALA A 230 -7.05 23.14 -19.30
C ALA A 230 -6.09 22.00 -19.71
N LEU A 231 -6.61 20.98 -20.42
CA LEU A 231 -5.82 19.86 -20.92
C LEU A 231 -4.71 20.34 -21.88
N ALA A 232 -5.05 21.25 -22.82
CA ALA A 232 -4.08 21.81 -23.76
C ALA A 232 -2.96 22.56 -23.02
N ILE A 233 -3.30 23.46 -22.09
CA ILE A 233 -2.31 24.26 -21.34
C ILE A 233 -1.37 23.37 -20.53
N ILE A 234 -1.90 22.34 -19.83
CA ILE A 234 -1.10 21.42 -19.00
C ILE A 234 -0.17 20.59 -19.91
N SER A 235 -0.68 20.11 -21.05
CA SER A 235 0.10 19.32 -22.01
C SER A 235 1.23 20.13 -22.64
N GLU A 236 0.96 21.35 -23.11
CA GLU A 236 1.97 22.24 -23.69
C GLU A 236 3.10 22.60 -22.72
N LYS A 237 2.76 22.71 -21.42
CA LYS A 237 3.75 22.97 -20.35
C LYS A 237 4.49 21.72 -19.89
N GLY A 238 4.24 20.56 -20.49
CA GLY A 238 4.90 19.31 -20.13
C GLY A 238 4.47 18.79 -18.75
N GLY A 239 3.28 19.15 -18.26
CA GLY A 239 2.81 18.78 -16.92
C GLY A 239 2.78 17.26 -16.72
N PHE A 240 2.33 16.50 -17.72
CA PHE A 240 2.32 15.03 -17.63
C PHE A 240 3.71 14.41 -17.73
N ASN A 241 4.65 15.02 -18.49
CA ASN A 241 6.02 14.55 -18.56
C ASN A 241 6.72 14.61 -17.19
N SER A 242 6.45 15.63 -16.38
CA SER A 242 7.00 15.74 -15.04
C SER A 242 6.61 14.55 -14.14
N PHE A 243 5.41 14.00 -14.28
CA PHE A 243 5.00 12.79 -13.57
C PHE A 243 5.76 11.56 -14.08
N LEU A 244 5.94 11.42 -15.41
CA LEU A 244 6.66 10.30 -16.01
C LEU A 244 8.14 10.32 -15.62
N ASP A 245 8.77 11.48 -15.63
CA ASP A 245 10.16 11.66 -15.21
C ASP A 245 10.35 11.28 -13.73
N ALA A 246 9.43 11.70 -12.87
CA ALA A 246 9.44 11.32 -11.46
C ALA A 246 9.29 9.81 -11.27
N LEU A 247 8.36 9.16 -12.00
CA LEU A 247 8.19 7.71 -11.95
C LEU A 247 9.42 6.95 -12.44
N ASN A 248 10.04 7.39 -13.54
CA ASN A 248 11.28 6.80 -14.06
C ASN A 248 12.42 6.91 -13.03
N ALA A 249 12.58 8.06 -12.40
CA ALA A 249 13.60 8.26 -11.36
C ALA A 249 13.35 7.38 -10.12
N VAL A 250 12.10 7.19 -9.72
CA VAL A 250 11.74 6.31 -8.59
C VAL A 250 11.94 4.84 -8.96
N ALA A 251 11.52 4.41 -10.15
CA ALA A 251 11.68 3.04 -10.63
C ALA A 251 13.17 2.64 -10.67
N ALA A 252 14.05 3.53 -11.14
CA ALA A 252 15.50 3.29 -11.15
C ALA A 252 16.10 3.07 -9.73
N ARG A 253 15.47 3.59 -8.67
CA ARG A 253 15.88 3.34 -7.28
C ARG A 253 15.36 2.01 -6.71
N SER A 254 14.29 1.49 -7.29
CA SER A 254 13.65 0.25 -6.80
C SER A 254 14.41 -1.00 -7.22
N GLY A 255 15.48 -0.83 -7.97
CA GLY A 255 16.47 -1.84 -8.32
C GLY A 255 15.95 -2.83 -9.37
N ASP A 256 16.51 -2.75 -10.55
CA ASP A 256 16.65 -3.93 -11.40
C ASP A 256 17.67 -4.91 -10.79
#